data_6ccca8d1d2ba3c958b4f0171ea04e015
#
_entry.id   6ccca8d1d2ba3c958b4f0171ea04e015
#
_cell.length_a   1.000
_cell.length_b   1.000
_cell.length_c   1.000
_cell.angle_alpha   90.00
_cell.angle_beta   90.00
_cell.angle_gamma   90.00
#
_symmetry.space_group_name_H-M   'P 1'
#
loop_
_entity.id
_entity.type
_entity.pdbx_description
1 polymer ?
#
loop_
_entity_poly.entity_id
_entity_poly.type
_entity_poly.pdbx_seq_one_letter_code
_entity_poly.pdbx_strand_id
1 'polypeptide(L)'
;MLMPKELDHKSSKATVTTQVVKTLDKANGVMDWFKAIPSVAHVIRAVDRFNDRLGSQFGAAITYFSFLSLIPILMVSFAAVGFVLASNPDLLTELINKIVSSISDPNLATTLKNTVNTAIQQRTTVGLTGLAIALYSGISWMGNLREAIRAQSREVWERNPQDQEKFYFRYLRDFISLTGLVIALIVSLSFTSIAGAAQASIVRALGLDGIEWLRPVMTAIALSISIMANYLLFLWIFLVLPRHKPKKKALLRGTLIAAIGFEVIKFVMTWTLP
;
A
#
# COMPACT_ATOMS: atom_id res chain seq x y z
N MET A 1 -37.16 -26.95 59.12
CA MET A 1 -35.95 -27.72 58.71
C MET A 1 -35.72 -27.46 57.23
N LEU A 2 -35.14 -26.30 56.88
CA LEU A 2 -34.80 -25.89 55.53
C LEU A 2 -33.52 -25.07 55.57
N MET A 3 -32.40 -25.71 55.38
CA MET A 3 -31.15 -25.10 54.92
C MET A 3 -30.25 -26.23 54.38
N PRO A 4 -30.01 -26.31 53.08
CA PRO A 4 -28.69 -26.32 52.55
C PRO A 4 -28.56 -25.88 51.06
N LYS A 5 -29.18 -24.77 50.61
CA LYS A 5 -29.08 -24.31 49.20
C LYS A 5 -28.05 -23.20 48.98
N GLU A 6 -27.59 -22.54 50.07
CA GLU A 6 -26.67 -21.40 49.97
C GLU A 6 -25.21 -21.79 49.95
N LEU A 7 -24.86 -22.95 50.51
CA LEU A 7 -23.49 -23.48 50.56
C LEU A 7 -22.99 -23.98 49.21
N ASP A 8 -23.88 -24.53 48.36
CA ASP A 8 -23.51 -25.08 47.06
C ASP A 8 -23.16 -23.99 46.04
N HIS A 9 -23.83 -22.83 46.11
CA HIS A 9 -23.58 -21.70 45.22
C HIS A 9 -22.23 -20.99 45.51
N LYS A 10 -21.76 -20.98 46.77
CA LYS A 10 -20.45 -20.43 47.16
C LYS A 10 -19.30 -21.33 46.75
N SER A 11 -19.47 -22.65 46.83
CA SER A 11 -18.49 -23.64 46.41
C SER A 11 -18.29 -23.64 44.90
N SER A 12 -19.39 -23.57 44.13
CA SER A 12 -19.35 -23.52 42.67
C SER A 12 -18.65 -22.25 42.14
N LYS A 13 -18.92 -21.08 42.74
CA LYS A 13 -18.25 -19.81 42.39
C LYS A 13 -16.75 -19.82 42.69
N ALA A 14 -16.36 -20.39 43.83
CA ALA A 14 -14.94 -20.52 44.22
C ALA A 14 -14.18 -21.44 43.25
N THR A 15 -14.78 -22.54 42.81
CA THR A 15 -14.17 -23.48 41.87
C THR A 15 -14.00 -22.85 40.49
N VAL A 16 -15.03 -22.13 39.99
CA VAL A 16 -14.95 -21.41 38.69
C VAL A 16 -13.88 -20.32 38.72
N THR A 17 -13.81 -19.54 39.82
CA THR A 17 -12.79 -18.50 39.97
C THR A 17 -11.38 -19.12 39.98
N THR A 18 -11.18 -20.23 40.65
CA THR A 18 -9.88 -20.93 40.73
C THR A 18 -9.48 -21.50 39.36
N GLN A 19 -10.43 -22.05 38.59
CA GLN A 19 -10.15 -22.50 37.21
C GLN A 19 -9.82 -21.36 36.26
N VAL A 20 -10.52 -20.22 36.35
CA VAL A 20 -10.24 -19.04 35.55
C VAL A 20 -8.84 -18.48 35.88
N VAL A 21 -8.48 -18.38 37.15
CA VAL A 21 -7.15 -17.95 37.57
C VAL A 21 -6.06 -18.90 37.06
N LYS A 22 -6.22 -20.21 37.17
CA LYS A 22 -5.26 -21.19 36.62
C LYS A 22 -5.11 -21.13 35.12
N THR A 23 -6.20 -20.90 34.39
CA THR A 23 -6.12 -20.73 32.91
C THR A 23 -5.46 -19.41 32.54
N LEU A 24 -5.70 -18.33 33.27
CA LEU A 24 -5.01 -17.04 33.09
C LEU A 24 -3.51 -17.17 33.40
N ASP A 25 -3.12 -17.83 34.49
CA ASP A 25 -1.71 -18.07 34.86
C ASP A 25 -0.99 -18.91 33.80
N LYS A 26 -1.65 -19.94 33.25
CA LYS A 26 -1.10 -20.75 32.17
C LYS A 26 -0.96 -19.96 30.86
N ALA A 27 -1.94 -19.11 30.55
CA ALA A 27 -1.89 -18.21 29.39
C ALA A 27 -0.79 -17.17 29.56
N ASN A 28 -0.63 -16.60 30.77
CA ASN A 28 0.45 -15.68 31.09
C ASN A 28 1.83 -16.33 30.99
N GLY A 29 1.98 -17.56 31.50
CA GLY A 29 3.23 -18.32 31.38
C GLY A 29 3.64 -18.64 29.94
N VAL A 30 2.68 -18.97 29.08
CA VAL A 30 2.92 -19.13 27.63
C VAL A 30 3.30 -17.79 26.99
N MET A 31 2.62 -16.71 27.35
CA MET A 31 2.92 -15.37 26.86
C MET A 31 4.32 -14.91 27.28
N ASP A 32 4.71 -15.20 28.53
CA ASP A 32 6.03 -14.85 29.08
C ASP A 32 7.15 -15.67 28.39
N TRP A 33 6.88 -16.94 28.07
CA TRP A 33 7.80 -17.75 27.28
C TRP A 33 8.00 -17.17 25.87
N PHE A 34 6.91 -16.78 25.18
CA PHE A 34 7.00 -16.12 23.88
C PHE A 34 7.76 -14.79 23.96
N LYS A 35 7.52 -13.99 25.02
CA LYS A 35 8.24 -12.73 25.27
C LYS A 35 9.72 -12.93 25.59
N ALA A 36 10.13 -14.11 26.07
CA ALA A 36 11.53 -14.45 26.31
C ALA A 36 12.32 -14.65 25.00
N ILE A 37 11.66 -14.93 23.87
CA ILE A 37 12.31 -15.05 22.57
C ILE A 37 12.65 -13.64 22.06
N PRO A 38 13.94 -13.29 21.83
CA PRO A 38 14.34 -11.91 21.49
C PRO A 38 13.63 -11.35 20.25
N SER A 39 13.40 -12.19 19.22
CA SER A 39 12.71 -11.80 17.98
C SER A 39 11.24 -11.49 18.22
N VAL A 40 10.54 -12.30 19.02
CA VAL A 40 9.13 -12.10 19.38
C VAL A 40 8.96 -10.86 20.24
N ALA A 41 9.82 -10.69 21.25
CA ALA A 41 9.84 -9.50 22.10
C ALA A 41 10.06 -8.22 21.27
N HIS A 42 10.85 -8.30 20.19
CA HIS A 42 11.05 -7.16 19.30
C HIS A 42 9.78 -6.81 18.52
N VAL A 43 9.07 -7.82 18.01
CA VAL A 43 7.79 -7.62 17.30
C VAL A 43 6.73 -7.06 18.23
N ILE A 44 6.59 -7.60 19.45
CA ILE A 44 5.62 -7.09 20.45
C ILE A 44 5.89 -5.61 20.72
N ARG A 45 7.14 -5.24 21.04
CA ARG A 45 7.52 -3.84 21.25
C ARG A 45 7.26 -2.94 20.03
N ALA A 46 7.39 -3.48 18.83
CA ALA A 46 7.07 -2.73 17.60
C ALA A 46 5.57 -2.48 17.46
N VAL A 47 4.73 -3.47 17.78
CA VAL A 47 3.26 -3.36 17.78
C VAL A 47 2.79 -2.38 18.87
N ASP A 48 3.32 -2.50 20.10
CA ASP A 48 3.01 -1.57 21.20
C ASP A 48 3.35 -0.13 20.78
N ARG A 49 4.56 0.09 20.25
CA ARG A 49 4.98 1.41 19.77
C ARG A 49 4.08 1.92 18.63
N PHE A 50 3.65 1.05 17.74
CA PHE A 50 2.72 1.41 16.65
C PHE A 50 1.38 1.90 17.22
N ASN A 51 0.84 1.19 18.20
CA ASN A 51 -0.42 1.55 18.84
C ASN A 51 -0.30 2.84 19.68
N ASP A 52 0.73 2.96 20.50
CA ASP A 52 0.98 4.15 21.34
C ASP A 52 1.17 5.42 20.51
N ARG A 53 1.62 5.28 19.26
CA ARG A 53 1.90 6.39 18.37
C ARG A 53 0.86 6.58 17.26
N LEU A 54 -0.37 6.17 17.55
CA LEU A 54 -1.52 6.37 16.68
C LEU A 54 -1.33 5.81 15.26
N GLY A 55 -0.60 4.70 15.13
CA GLY A 55 -0.31 4.08 13.84
C GLY A 55 -1.58 3.72 13.06
N SER A 56 -2.61 3.23 13.75
CA SER A 56 -3.91 2.91 13.15
C SER A 56 -4.62 4.15 12.58
N GLN A 57 -4.57 5.29 13.28
CA GLN A 57 -5.18 6.53 12.83
C GLN A 57 -4.47 7.09 11.59
N PHE A 58 -3.14 7.05 11.58
CA PHE A 58 -2.37 7.41 10.38
C PHE A 58 -2.67 6.46 9.22
N GLY A 59 -2.77 5.16 9.48
CA GLY A 59 -3.17 4.16 8.49
C GLY A 59 -4.54 4.47 7.89
N ALA A 60 -5.53 4.78 8.73
CA ALA A 60 -6.87 5.18 8.29
C ALA A 60 -6.84 6.46 7.45
N ALA A 61 -6.09 7.48 7.85
CA ALA A 61 -5.94 8.73 7.09
C ALA A 61 -5.29 8.49 5.72
N ILE A 62 -4.21 7.70 5.67
CA ILE A 62 -3.54 7.33 4.41
C ILE A 62 -4.52 6.59 3.49
N THR A 63 -5.27 5.62 4.01
CA THR A 63 -6.27 4.86 3.25
C THR A 63 -7.38 5.76 2.73
N TYR A 64 -7.90 6.66 3.55
CA TYR A 64 -8.91 7.64 3.15
C TYR A 64 -8.46 8.50 1.97
N PHE A 65 -7.27 9.11 2.06
CA PHE A 65 -6.74 9.93 0.96
C PHE A 65 -6.36 9.09 -0.26
N SER A 66 -5.93 7.84 -0.11
CA SER A 66 -5.71 6.91 -1.23
C SER A 66 -7.01 6.67 -2.00
N PHE A 67 -8.10 6.41 -1.27
CA PHE A 67 -9.41 6.20 -1.88
C PHE A 67 -9.95 7.47 -2.52
N LEU A 68 -9.80 8.63 -1.86
CA LEU A 68 -10.26 9.92 -2.37
C LEU A 68 -9.53 10.33 -3.65
N SER A 69 -8.26 9.97 -3.80
CA SER A 69 -7.47 10.30 -5.01
C SER A 69 -7.75 9.37 -6.20
N LEU A 70 -8.47 8.28 -6.02
CA LEU A 70 -8.75 7.32 -7.09
C LEU A 70 -9.56 7.95 -8.23
N ILE A 71 -10.62 8.69 -7.90
CA ILE A 71 -11.46 9.38 -8.91
C ILE A 71 -10.66 10.44 -9.68
N PRO A 72 -9.93 11.38 -9.04
CA PRO A 72 -9.09 12.33 -9.74
C PRO A 72 -7.99 11.68 -10.61
N ILE A 73 -7.40 10.59 -10.17
CA ILE A 73 -6.41 9.84 -10.97
C ILE A 73 -7.07 9.27 -12.23
N LEU A 74 -8.26 8.70 -12.11
CA LEU A 74 -9.02 8.24 -13.27
C LEU A 74 -9.35 9.40 -14.23
N MET A 75 -9.77 10.56 -13.72
CA MET A 75 -10.03 11.75 -14.54
C MET A 75 -8.79 12.17 -15.34
N VAL A 76 -7.62 12.22 -14.71
CA VAL A 76 -6.34 12.53 -15.38
C VAL A 76 -5.98 11.46 -16.40
N SER A 77 -6.17 10.19 -16.08
CA SER A 77 -5.90 9.07 -16.98
C SER A 77 -6.79 9.12 -18.22
N PHE A 78 -8.09 9.34 -18.05
CA PHE A 78 -9.01 9.49 -19.19
C PHE A 78 -8.70 10.73 -20.03
N ALA A 79 -8.32 11.85 -19.38
CA ALA A 79 -7.89 13.04 -20.11
C ALA A 79 -6.62 12.78 -20.94
N ALA A 80 -5.64 12.08 -20.38
CA ALA A 80 -4.42 11.70 -21.09
C ALA A 80 -4.73 10.83 -22.33
N VAL A 81 -5.58 9.82 -22.19
CA VAL A 81 -6.07 9.01 -23.32
C VAL A 81 -6.80 9.90 -24.32
N GLY A 82 -7.66 10.81 -23.87
CA GLY A 82 -8.37 11.76 -24.72
C GLY A 82 -7.43 12.68 -25.52
N PHE A 83 -6.30 13.11 -24.94
CA PHE A 83 -5.27 13.88 -25.65
C PHE A 83 -4.58 13.03 -26.72
N VAL A 84 -4.22 11.78 -26.42
CA VAL A 84 -3.60 10.87 -27.38
C VAL A 84 -4.54 10.60 -28.55
N LEU A 85 -5.82 10.29 -28.30
CA LEU A 85 -6.81 10.04 -29.33
C LEU A 85 -7.11 11.28 -30.18
N ALA A 86 -7.17 12.46 -29.56
CA ALA A 86 -7.35 13.71 -30.30
C ALA A 86 -6.18 14.06 -31.22
N SER A 87 -4.97 13.64 -30.85
CA SER A 87 -3.76 13.84 -31.65
C SER A 87 -3.59 12.77 -32.76
N ASN A 88 -4.37 11.68 -32.72
CA ASN A 88 -4.29 10.56 -33.65
C ASN A 88 -5.71 10.19 -34.14
N PRO A 89 -6.24 10.90 -35.16
CA PRO A 89 -7.61 10.67 -35.68
C PRO A 89 -7.87 9.24 -36.18
N ASP A 90 -6.83 8.59 -36.70
CA ASP A 90 -6.93 7.21 -37.21
C ASP A 90 -7.18 6.23 -36.06
N LEU A 91 -6.44 6.36 -34.93
CA LEU A 91 -6.67 5.56 -33.74
C LEU A 91 -8.05 5.79 -33.13
N LEU A 92 -8.52 7.04 -33.13
CA LEU A 92 -9.86 7.37 -32.68
C LEU A 92 -10.92 6.69 -33.54
N THR A 93 -10.78 6.75 -34.85
CA THR A 93 -11.71 6.14 -35.81
C THR A 93 -11.71 4.61 -35.66
N GLU A 94 -10.54 3.99 -35.55
CA GLU A 94 -10.41 2.54 -35.32
C GLU A 94 -11.08 2.12 -34.01
N LEU A 95 -10.83 2.86 -32.89
CA LEU A 95 -11.44 2.59 -31.60
C LEU A 95 -12.96 2.69 -31.64
N ILE A 96 -13.50 3.76 -32.27
CA ILE A 96 -14.93 3.97 -32.41
C ILE A 96 -15.53 2.84 -33.26
N ASN A 97 -14.93 2.49 -34.38
CA ASN A 97 -15.43 1.42 -35.26
C ASN A 97 -15.42 0.06 -34.50
N LYS A 98 -14.39 -0.22 -33.74
CA LYS A 98 -14.30 -1.45 -32.95
C LYS A 98 -15.37 -1.54 -31.86
N ILE A 99 -15.65 -0.43 -31.19
CA ILE A 99 -16.72 -0.35 -30.18
C ILE A 99 -18.09 -0.52 -30.88
N VAL A 100 -18.35 0.24 -31.94
CA VAL A 100 -19.62 0.22 -32.67
C VAL A 100 -19.89 -1.15 -33.30
N SER A 101 -18.87 -1.81 -33.85
CA SER A 101 -19.02 -3.15 -34.43
C SER A 101 -19.34 -4.24 -33.42
N SER A 102 -19.05 -4.00 -32.16
CA SER A 102 -19.36 -4.93 -31.06
C SER A 102 -20.77 -4.76 -30.48
N ILE A 103 -21.53 -3.76 -30.95
CA ILE A 103 -22.85 -3.40 -30.45
C ILE A 103 -23.89 -3.65 -31.50
N SER A 104 -24.88 -4.51 -31.22
CA SER A 104 -25.97 -4.87 -32.12
C SER A 104 -27.06 -3.81 -32.23
N ASP A 105 -27.21 -2.93 -31.22
CA ASP A 105 -28.22 -1.87 -31.20
C ASP A 105 -27.68 -0.56 -31.80
N PRO A 106 -28.25 -0.06 -32.93
CA PRO A 106 -27.79 1.18 -33.57
C PRO A 106 -27.91 2.44 -32.70
N ASN A 107 -28.93 2.51 -31.81
CA ASN A 107 -29.12 3.65 -30.90
C ASN A 107 -28.06 3.68 -29.84
N LEU A 108 -27.73 2.53 -29.27
CA LEU A 108 -26.68 2.38 -28.29
C LEU A 108 -25.29 2.69 -28.90
N ALA A 109 -25.03 2.22 -30.11
CA ALA A 109 -23.82 2.51 -30.86
C ALA A 109 -23.64 4.02 -31.09
N THR A 110 -24.70 4.72 -31.52
CA THR A 110 -24.69 6.17 -31.72
C THR A 110 -24.49 6.92 -30.40
N THR A 111 -25.15 6.50 -29.33
CA THR A 111 -25.00 7.11 -28.00
C THR A 111 -23.58 6.97 -27.48
N LEU A 112 -22.96 5.79 -27.62
CA LEU A 112 -21.58 5.55 -27.24
C LEU A 112 -20.59 6.40 -28.05
N LYS A 113 -20.76 6.47 -29.35
CA LYS A 113 -19.96 7.34 -30.24
C LYS A 113 -20.02 8.79 -29.80
N ASN A 114 -21.20 9.31 -29.51
CA ASN A 114 -21.38 10.68 -29.04
C ASN A 114 -20.74 10.89 -27.65
N THR A 115 -20.86 9.92 -26.75
CA THR A 115 -20.24 9.96 -25.42
C THR A 115 -18.72 10.00 -25.52
N VAL A 116 -18.10 9.17 -26.35
CA VAL A 116 -16.65 9.17 -26.58
C VAL A 116 -16.20 10.51 -27.18
N ASN A 117 -16.88 11.03 -28.17
CA ASN A 117 -16.55 12.31 -28.78
C ASN A 117 -16.68 13.47 -27.76
N THR A 118 -17.72 13.49 -26.94
CA THR A 118 -17.91 14.49 -25.88
C THR A 118 -16.80 14.39 -24.84
N ALA A 119 -16.43 13.18 -24.43
CA ALA A 119 -15.33 12.96 -23.46
C ALA A 119 -13.99 13.49 -24.02
N ILE A 120 -13.71 13.26 -25.31
CA ILE A 120 -12.51 13.76 -25.97
C ILE A 120 -12.54 15.30 -26.08
N GLN A 121 -13.67 15.91 -26.39
CA GLN A 121 -13.81 17.37 -26.44
C GLN A 121 -13.59 18.00 -25.07
N GLN A 122 -14.06 17.38 -23.99
CA GLN A 122 -13.93 17.87 -22.63
C GLN A 122 -12.61 17.50 -21.95
N ARG A 123 -11.69 16.80 -22.62
CA ARG A 123 -10.43 16.28 -22.06
C ARG A 123 -9.62 17.31 -21.29
N THR A 124 -9.58 18.57 -21.77
CA THR A 124 -8.82 19.65 -21.11
C THR A 124 -9.45 20.03 -19.79
N THR A 125 -10.76 20.28 -19.77
CA THR A 125 -11.48 20.68 -18.54
C THR A 125 -11.44 19.55 -17.50
N VAL A 126 -11.76 18.33 -17.92
CA VAL A 126 -11.72 17.14 -17.03
C VAL A 126 -10.31 16.87 -16.54
N GLY A 127 -9.30 16.99 -17.42
CA GLY A 127 -7.90 16.78 -17.07
C GLY A 127 -7.36 17.81 -16.10
N LEU A 128 -7.61 19.09 -16.31
CA LEU A 128 -7.16 20.15 -15.41
C LEU A 128 -7.85 20.08 -14.04
N THR A 129 -9.16 19.84 -14.02
CA THR A 129 -9.90 19.66 -12.77
C THR A 129 -9.43 18.44 -12.01
N GLY A 130 -9.31 17.30 -12.72
CA GLY A 130 -8.79 16.06 -12.15
C GLY A 130 -7.37 16.22 -11.61
N LEU A 131 -6.48 16.92 -12.35
CA LEU A 131 -5.12 17.19 -11.93
C LEU A 131 -5.06 18.03 -10.67
N ALA A 132 -5.86 19.11 -10.59
CA ALA A 132 -5.90 19.97 -9.42
C ALA A 132 -6.34 19.19 -8.16
N ILE A 133 -7.39 18.38 -8.27
CA ILE A 133 -7.89 17.56 -7.17
C ILE A 133 -6.89 16.42 -6.83
N ALA A 134 -6.29 15.79 -7.84
CA ALA A 134 -5.28 14.76 -7.65
C ALA A 134 -4.04 15.29 -6.91
N LEU A 135 -3.57 16.49 -7.27
CA LEU A 135 -2.46 17.14 -6.59
C LEU A 135 -2.80 17.46 -5.13
N TYR A 136 -3.99 18.03 -4.87
CA TYR A 136 -4.43 18.29 -3.51
C TYR A 136 -4.50 17.02 -2.66
N SER A 137 -5.16 15.98 -3.18
CA SER A 137 -5.28 14.67 -2.49
C SER A 137 -3.93 14.00 -2.30
N GLY A 138 -3.07 14.03 -3.31
CA GLY A 138 -1.74 13.43 -3.27
C GLY A 138 -0.79 14.12 -2.28
N ILE A 139 -0.79 15.45 -2.24
CA ILE A 139 -0.01 16.24 -1.27
C ILE A 139 -0.50 15.93 0.16
N SER A 140 -1.82 15.87 0.37
CA SER A 140 -2.41 15.52 1.65
C SER A 140 -2.05 14.09 2.07
N TRP A 141 -2.12 13.14 1.15
CA TRP A 141 -1.70 11.76 1.35
C TRP A 141 -0.22 11.68 1.77
N MET A 142 0.65 12.37 1.04
CA MET A 142 2.08 12.42 1.32
C MET A 142 2.39 13.06 2.69
N GLY A 143 1.65 14.10 3.06
CA GLY A 143 1.71 14.71 4.36
C GLY A 143 1.38 13.72 5.49
N ASN A 144 0.32 12.94 5.35
CA ASN A 144 -0.06 11.91 6.32
C ASN A 144 0.97 10.79 6.40
N LEU A 145 1.48 10.30 5.28
CA LEU A 145 2.54 9.29 5.25
C LEU A 145 3.80 9.77 5.96
N ARG A 146 4.21 11.02 5.70
CA ARG A 146 5.37 11.63 6.35
C ARG A 146 5.18 11.76 7.86
N GLU A 147 4.02 12.24 8.31
CA GLU A 147 3.73 12.36 9.75
C GLU A 147 3.65 10.99 10.42
N ALA A 148 3.09 9.97 9.76
CA ALA A 148 3.08 8.60 10.25
C ALA A 148 4.50 8.07 10.51
N ILE A 149 5.39 8.21 9.53
CA ILE A 149 6.79 7.76 9.66
C ILE A 149 7.53 8.55 10.74
N ARG A 150 7.30 9.85 10.83
CA ARG A 150 7.87 10.72 11.87
C ARG A 150 7.37 10.36 13.25
N ALA A 151 6.08 10.09 13.41
CA ALA A 151 5.49 9.67 14.66
C ALA A 151 6.13 8.38 15.18
N GLN A 152 6.35 7.40 14.30
CA GLN A 152 7.00 6.13 14.63
C GLN A 152 8.49 6.30 14.97
N SER A 153 9.15 7.33 14.44
CA SER A 153 10.59 7.57 14.60
C SER A 153 10.96 8.39 15.84
N ARG A 154 10.00 9.07 16.47
CA ARG A 154 10.25 9.97 17.61
C ARG A 154 10.30 9.20 18.94
N GLU A 155 11.24 9.56 19.78
CA GLU A 155 11.25 9.13 21.18
C GLU A 155 10.21 9.93 22.00
N VAL A 156 10.00 11.21 21.67
CA VAL A 156 9.04 12.11 22.32
C VAL A 156 8.00 12.56 21.30
N TRP A 157 6.72 12.40 21.66
CA TRP A 157 5.57 12.81 20.85
C TRP A 157 5.40 14.32 20.75
N GLU A 158 5.94 15.07 21.71
CA GLU A 158 5.76 16.51 21.81
C GLU A 158 6.39 17.26 20.64
N ARG A 159 5.57 18.12 20.00
CA ARG A 159 6.05 19.07 19.01
C ARG A 159 6.78 20.21 19.71
N ASN A 160 8.05 20.36 19.43
CA ASN A 160 8.78 21.54 19.87
C ASN A 160 8.23 22.76 19.13
N PRO A 161 7.83 23.87 19.78
CA PRO A 161 7.34 25.08 19.11
C PRO A 161 8.30 25.64 18.05
N GLN A 162 9.61 25.41 18.22
CA GLN A 162 10.65 25.79 17.26
C GLN A 162 10.65 24.95 15.98
N ASP A 163 9.92 23.83 15.98
CA ASP A 163 9.79 22.91 14.85
C ASP A 163 8.61 23.23 13.93
N GLN A 164 7.89 24.31 14.17
CA GLN A 164 6.77 24.73 13.32
C GLN A 164 7.29 25.28 11.99
N GLU A 165 7.26 24.42 10.99
CA GLU A 165 7.53 24.83 9.62
C GLU A 165 6.41 25.72 9.10
N LYS A 166 6.77 26.78 8.38
CA LYS A 166 5.78 27.64 7.71
C LYS A 166 4.94 26.80 6.75
N PHE A 167 3.64 27.06 6.72
CA PHE A 167 2.64 26.30 5.97
C PHE A 167 3.06 26.02 4.51
N TYR A 168 3.51 27.03 3.77
CA TYR A 168 3.91 26.87 2.36
C TYR A 168 5.16 25.99 2.16
N PHE A 169 6.14 26.02 3.07
CA PHE A 169 7.30 25.11 3.01
C PHE A 169 6.91 23.67 3.27
N ARG A 170 5.92 23.44 4.12
CA ARG A 170 5.39 22.11 4.37
C ARG A 170 4.77 21.54 3.10
N TYR A 171 3.87 22.29 2.43
CA TYR A 171 3.21 21.84 1.20
C TYR A 171 4.21 21.65 0.04
N LEU A 172 5.17 22.56 -0.12
CA LEU A 172 6.21 22.42 -1.13
C LEU A 172 7.05 21.16 -0.91
N ARG A 173 7.41 20.88 0.34
CA ARG A 173 8.17 19.66 0.67
C ARG A 173 7.34 18.40 0.44
N ASP A 174 6.06 18.41 0.76
CA ASP A 174 5.17 17.28 0.50
C ASP A 174 4.99 17.05 -1.00
N PHE A 175 4.88 18.12 -1.79
CA PHE A 175 4.86 18.04 -3.24
C PHE A 175 6.17 17.47 -3.82
N ILE A 176 7.32 17.94 -3.36
CA ILE A 176 8.63 17.39 -3.79
C ILE A 176 8.77 15.93 -3.39
N SER A 177 8.34 15.57 -2.18
CA SER A 177 8.36 14.18 -1.71
C SER A 177 7.38 13.31 -2.48
N LEU A 178 6.19 13.78 -2.82
CA LEU A 178 5.25 13.08 -3.70
C LEU A 178 5.85 12.85 -5.09
N THR A 179 6.44 13.87 -5.68
CA THR A 179 7.11 13.76 -6.99
C THR A 179 8.25 12.75 -6.95
N GLY A 180 9.08 12.78 -5.91
CA GLY A 180 10.14 11.82 -5.70
C GLY A 180 9.62 10.39 -5.51
N LEU A 181 8.50 10.20 -4.81
CA LEU A 181 7.84 8.90 -4.67
C LEU A 181 7.32 8.38 -6.01
N VAL A 182 6.69 9.23 -6.81
CA VAL A 182 6.22 8.86 -8.16
C VAL A 182 7.37 8.43 -9.05
N ILE A 183 8.49 9.17 -9.03
CA ILE A 183 9.71 8.80 -9.76
C ILE A 183 10.24 7.45 -9.26
N ALA A 184 10.32 7.25 -7.94
CA ALA A 184 10.78 5.99 -7.36
C ALA A 184 9.88 4.81 -7.75
N LEU A 185 8.56 5.02 -7.82
CA LEU A 185 7.60 4.02 -8.31
C LEU A 185 7.81 3.69 -9.79
N ILE A 186 7.97 4.72 -10.64
CA ILE A 186 8.24 4.52 -12.08
C ILE A 186 9.52 3.72 -12.27
N VAL A 187 10.60 4.09 -11.57
CA VAL A 187 11.88 3.37 -11.62
C VAL A 187 11.70 1.92 -11.15
N SER A 188 11.00 1.69 -10.05
CA SER A 188 10.73 0.36 -9.50
C SER A 188 9.93 -0.51 -10.47
N LEU A 189 8.86 0.03 -11.07
CA LEU A 189 8.04 -0.67 -12.07
C LEU A 189 8.82 -0.95 -13.35
N SER A 190 9.62 0.02 -13.83
CA SER A 190 10.48 -0.15 -15.00
C SER A 190 11.51 -1.26 -14.76
N PHE A 191 12.14 -1.28 -13.59
CA PHE A 191 13.08 -2.33 -13.20
C PHE A 191 12.41 -3.72 -13.22
N THR A 192 11.23 -3.85 -12.63
CA THR A 192 10.46 -5.11 -12.64
C THR A 192 10.10 -5.55 -14.07
N SER A 193 9.66 -4.61 -14.91
CA SER A 193 9.26 -4.90 -16.30
C SER A 193 10.45 -5.33 -17.15
N ILE A 194 11.57 -4.62 -17.06
CA ILE A 194 12.81 -4.94 -17.81
C ILE A 194 13.36 -6.28 -17.36
N ALA A 195 13.42 -6.53 -16.04
CA ALA A 195 13.93 -7.80 -15.52
C ALA A 195 13.03 -8.98 -15.91
N GLY A 196 11.70 -8.80 -15.91
CA GLY A 196 10.75 -9.81 -16.38
C GLY A 196 10.88 -10.08 -17.88
N ALA A 197 11.03 -9.05 -18.71
CA ALA A 197 11.25 -9.20 -20.15
C ALA A 197 12.60 -9.89 -20.47
N ALA A 198 13.66 -9.53 -19.76
CA ALA A 198 14.96 -10.19 -19.87
C ALA A 198 14.89 -11.67 -19.50
N GLN A 199 14.22 -11.99 -18.39
CA GLN A 199 13.98 -13.37 -17.96
C GLN A 199 13.24 -14.16 -19.05
N ALA A 200 12.12 -13.66 -19.58
CA ALA A 200 11.35 -14.31 -20.63
C ALA A 200 12.15 -14.49 -21.93
N SER A 201 13.02 -13.52 -22.28
CA SER A 201 13.87 -13.61 -23.45
C SER A 201 14.96 -14.66 -23.28
N ILE A 202 15.58 -14.77 -22.11
CA ILE A 202 16.60 -15.78 -21.80
C ILE A 202 15.98 -17.18 -21.85
N VAL A 203 14.80 -17.39 -21.25
CA VAL A 203 14.10 -18.67 -21.26
C VAL A 203 13.80 -19.12 -22.69
N ARG A 204 13.32 -18.22 -23.54
CA ARG A 204 13.05 -18.51 -24.96
C ARG A 204 14.32 -18.79 -25.76
N ALA A 205 15.37 -17.98 -25.57
CA ALA A 205 16.63 -18.14 -26.28
C ALA A 205 17.33 -19.47 -25.97
N LEU A 206 17.16 -19.98 -24.76
CA LEU A 206 17.71 -21.27 -24.32
C LEU A 206 16.79 -22.46 -24.62
N GLY A 207 15.61 -22.25 -25.23
CA GLY A 207 14.65 -23.32 -25.52
C GLY A 207 14.09 -23.99 -24.28
N LEU A 208 14.06 -23.27 -23.15
CA LEU A 208 13.58 -23.78 -21.87
C LEU A 208 12.07 -23.65 -21.67
N ASP A 209 11.37 -23.20 -22.73
CA ASP A 209 9.89 -23.09 -22.75
C ASP A 209 9.28 -24.48 -22.62
N GLY A 210 8.45 -24.69 -21.61
CA GLY A 210 7.77 -25.97 -21.38
C GLY A 210 8.45 -26.95 -20.42
N ILE A 211 9.60 -26.60 -19.85
CA ILE A 211 10.26 -27.44 -18.86
C ILE A 211 9.61 -27.25 -17.47
N GLU A 212 8.78 -28.20 -17.05
CA GLU A 212 7.96 -28.08 -15.81
C GLU A 212 8.78 -27.87 -14.54
N TRP A 213 9.93 -28.54 -14.38
CA TRP A 213 10.78 -28.38 -13.20
C TRP A 213 11.41 -26.97 -13.09
N LEU A 214 11.45 -26.22 -14.20
CA LEU A 214 12.00 -24.86 -14.22
C LEU A 214 11.02 -23.80 -13.68
N ARG A 215 9.71 -24.09 -13.67
CA ARG A 215 8.66 -23.19 -13.17
C ARG A 215 8.94 -22.65 -11.76
N PRO A 216 9.26 -23.49 -10.74
CA PRO A 216 9.54 -22.98 -9.39
C PRO A 216 10.78 -22.07 -9.37
N VAL A 217 11.80 -22.35 -10.20
CA VAL A 217 12.98 -21.49 -10.30
C VAL A 217 12.63 -20.12 -10.89
N MET A 218 11.83 -20.11 -11.96
CA MET A 218 11.36 -18.86 -12.57
C MET A 218 10.48 -18.04 -11.61
N THR A 219 9.61 -18.70 -10.86
CA THR A 219 8.81 -18.05 -9.82
C THR A 219 9.69 -17.46 -8.72
N ALA A 220 10.73 -18.16 -8.27
CA ALA A 220 11.66 -17.66 -7.27
C ALA A 220 12.45 -16.44 -7.78
N ILE A 221 12.86 -16.43 -9.04
CA ILE A 221 13.51 -15.28 -9.69
C ILE A 221 12.55 -14.10 -9.76
N ALA A 222 11.32 -14.29 -10.23
CA ALA A 222 10.31 -13.25 -10.30
C ALA A 222 9.98 -12.65 -8.92
N LEU A 223 9.87 -13.50 -7.89
CA LEU A 223 9.67 -13.07 -6.51
C LEU A 223 10.86 -12.25 -5.99
N SER A 224 12.09 -12.69 -6.30
CA SER A 224 13.31 -11.97 -5.91
C SER A 224 13.38 -10.58 -6.55
N ILE A 225 13.00 -10.46 -7.82
CA ILE A 225 12.90 -9.19 -8.55
C ILE A 225 11.84 -8.29 -7.91
N SER A 226 10.68 -8.84 -7.57
CA SER A 226 9.60 -8.09 -6.90
C SER A 226 10.04 -7.58 -5.52
N ILE A 227 10.69 -8.42 -4.72
CA ILE A 227 11.23 -8.03 -3.41
C ILE A 227 12.29 -6.93 -3.58
N MET A 228 13.17 -7.03 -4.58
CA MET A 228 14.20 -6.01 -4.85
C MET A 228 13.58 -4.67 -5.25
N ALA A 229 12.56 -4.68 -6.11
CA ALA A 229 11.84 -3.48 -6.51
C ALA A 229 11.15 -2.80 -5.31
N ASN A 230 10.46 -3.58 -4.47
CA ASN A 230 9.86 -3.10 -3.22
C ASN A 230 10.93 -2.61 -2.24
N TYR A 231 12.07 -3.28 -2.16
CA TYR A 231 13.20 -2.86 -1.33
C TYR A 231 13.70 -1.47 -1.73
N LEU A 232 13.89 -1.20 -3.00
CA LEU A 232 14.31 0.12 -3.49
C LEU A 232 13.29 1.21 -3.16
N LEU A 233 11.98 0.91 -3.31
CA LEU A 233 10.90 1.82 -2.96
C LEU A 233 10.88 2.15 -1.46
N PHE A 234 10.91 1.14 -0.59
CA PHE A 234 10.92 1.34 0.85
C PHE A 234 12.22 1.99 1.34
N LEU A 235 13.36 1.69 0.68
CA LEU A 235 14.62 2.35 0.97
C LEU A 235 14.52 3.85 0.73
N TRP A 236 13.93 4.25 -0.38
CA TRP A 236 13.67 5.66 -0.69
C TRP A 236 12.78 6.30 0.38
N ILE A 237 11.66 5.65 0.73
CA ILE A 237 10.71 6.12 1.76
C ILE A 237 11.44 6.35 3.09
N PHE A 238 12.21 5.37 3.56
CA PHE A 238 12.88 5.43 4.87
C PHE A 238 14.14 6.32 4.88
N LEU A 239 14.67 6.70 3.71
CA LEU A 239 15.75 7.68 3.60
C LEU A 239 15.23 9.12 3.57
N VAL A 240 14.10 9.37 2.90
CA VAL A 240 13.63 10.72 2.58
C VAL A 240 12.64 11.26 3.61
N LEU A 241 11.72 10.41 4.10
CA LEU A 241 10.61 10.86 4.94
C LEU A 241 10.95 11.08 6.41
N PRO A 242 11.84 10.30 7.06
CA PRO A 242 12.18 10.51 8.45
C PRO A 242 12.89 11.86 8.67
N ARG A 243 12.64 12.47 9.84
CA ARG A 243 13.33 13.70 10.23
C ARG A 243 14.80 13.45 10.61
N HIS A 244 15.05 12.36 11.30
CA HIS A 244 16.37 11.91 11.69
C HIS A 244 16.76 10.67 10.89
N LYS A 245 17.96 10.70 10.30
CA LYS A 245 18.47 9.58 9.53
C LYS A 245 18.71 8.37 10.45
N PRO A 246 18.06 7.24 10.20
CA PRO A 246 18.29 6.03 10.99
C PRO A 246 19.70 5.49 10.77
N LYS A 247 20.21 4.71 11.74
CA LYS A 247 21.49 4.01 11.58
C LYS A 247 21.43 3.11 10.34
N LYS A 248 22.48 3.12 9.50
CA LYS A 248 22.53 2.38 8.22
C LYS A 248 22.10 0.91 8.36
N LYS A 249 22.57 0.20 9.39
CA LYS A 249 22.18 -1.21 9.63
C LYS A 249 20.68 -1.36 9.95
N ALA A 250 20.10 -0.45 10.73
CA ALA A 250 18.67 -0.47 11.04
C ALA A 250 17.82 -0.14 9.81
N LEU A 251 18.28 0.83 9.01
CA LEU A 251 17.64 1.21 7.76
C LEU A 251 17.56 0.01 6.80
N LEU A 252 18.69 -0.62 6.48
CA LEU A 252 18.72 -1.73 5.52
C LEU A 252 17.89 -2.93 5.99
N ARG A 253 17.96 -3.28 7.29
CA ARG A 253 17.15 -4.37 7.86
C ARG A 253 15.67 -4.04 7.87
N GLY A 254 15.31 -2.82 8.28
CA GLY A 254 13.91 -2.35 8.30
C GLY A 254 13.30 -2.32 6.89
N THR A 255 14.06 -1.86 5.91
CA THR A 255 13.66 -1.86 4.50
C THR A 255 13.42 -3.28 3.98
N LEU A 256 14.30 -4.23 4.31
CA LEU A 256 14.14 -5.63 3.90
C LEU A 256 12.89 -6.26 4.53
N ILE A 257 12.67 -6.02 5.82
CA ILE A 257 11.47 -6.50 6.52
C ILE A 257 10.20 -5.92 5.89
N ALA A 258 10.21 -4.62 5.58
CA ALA A 258 9.08 -3.96 4.92
C ALA A 258 8.82 -4.52 3.52
N ALA A 259 9.85 -4.75 2.72
CA ALA A 259 9.74 -5.30 1.37
C ALA A 259 9.17 -6.73 1.39
N ILE A 260 9.68 -7.60 2.27
CA ILE A 260 9.19 -8.97 2.43
C ILE A 260 7.75 -8.95 2.99
N GLY A 261 7.48 -8.15 4.02
CA GLY A 261 6.14 -8.02 4.60
C GLY A 261 5.10 -7.56 3.58
N PHE A 262 5.47 -6.63 2.72
CA PHE A 262 4.59 -6.17 1.63
C PHE A 262 4.33 -7.27 0.60
N GLU A 263 5.32 -8.09 0.27
CA GLU A 263 5.15 -9.24 -0.63
C GLU A 263 4.22 -10.29 -0.02
N VAL A 264 4.37 -10.57 1.27
CA VAL A 264 3.47 -11.48 2.00
C VAL A 264 2.03 -10.95 1.99
N ILE A 265 1.82 -9.65 2.23
CA ILE A 265 0.49 -9.04 2.17
C ILE A 265 -0.11 -9.17 0.76
N LYS A 266 0.65 -8.88 -0.29
CA LYS A 266 0.20 -9.07 -1.68
C LYS A 266 -0.22 -10.52 -1.95
N PHE A 267 0.59 -11.48 -1.50
CA PHE A 267 0.28 -12.91 -1.66
C PHE A 267 -1.02 -13.28 -0.96
N VAL A 268 -1.20 -12.87 0.31
CA VAL A 268 -2.44 -13.12 1.07
C VAL A 268 -3.64 -12.46 0.38
N MET A 269 -3.51 -11.22 -0.10
CA MET A 269 -4.60 -10.54 -0.81
C MET A 269 -4.96 -11.25 -2.12
N THR A 270 -3.97 -11.71 -2.89
CA THR A 270 -4.22 -12.45 -4.13
C THR A 270 -4.93 -13.79 -3.87
N TRP A 271 -4.66 -14.41 -2.72
CA TRP A 271 -5.29 -15.68 -2.35
C TRP A 271 -6.69 -15.50 -1.75
N THR A 272 -6.98 -14.35 -1.14
CA THR A 272 -8.28 -14.07 -0.48
C THR A 272 -9.28 -13.37 -1.39
N LEU A 273 -8.81 -12.71 -2.46
CA LEU A 273 -9.66 -12.05 -3.46
C LEU A 273 -9.82 -13.00 -4.66
N PRO A 274 -11.01 -13.57 -4.90
CA PRO A 274 -11.27 -14.47 -6.03
C PRO A 274 -11.19 -13.76 -7.38
#